data_05cb076f4f59900c9f6f248ab4450f67
#
_entry.id   05cb076f4f59900c9f6f248ab4450f67
#
_cell.length_a   1.000
_cell.length_b   1.000
_cell.length_c   1.000
_cell.angle_alpha   90.00
_cell.angle_beta   90.00
_cell.angle_gamma   90.00
#
_symmetry.space_group_name_H-M   'P 1'
#
loop_
_entity.id
_entity.type
_entity.pdbx_description
1 polymer ?
#
loop_
_entity_poly.entity_id
_entity_poly.type
_entity_poly.pdbx_seq_one_letter_code
_entity_poly.pdbx_strand_id
1 'polypeptide(L)'
;MVTPASADRAERRAPLNRDRVLRVAIDLADRDGLEALSMRKLGQELGVDAMALYRHVRSKDDLFDGIIELIVGEIERPAVTGDWKAAIREQVMAARRVMLRHPWARRVFEERGTGGIAVIGYIESVLAMLREGGFSIDLAHHTLHVLDSRIFGFNQDLFDDSGRAVPSPDVAEILGPAMAARYPRVTELAMSVSHEGVLGRCDDDVEFAFGLDLILDGLDDRRGPSPSEAPQA
;
A
#
# COMPACT_ATOMS: atom_id res chain seq x y z
N MET A 1 -2.85 25.35 -24.89
CA MET A 1 -3.66 24.28 -24.27
C MET A 1 -3.48 23.04 -25.10
N VAL A 2 -2.61 22.10 -24.67
CA VAL A 2 -2.32 20.83 -25.40
C VAL A 2 -3.45 19.86 -25.04
N THR A 3 -4.13 19.33 -26.06
CA THR A 3 -5.23 18.38 -25.86
C THR A 3 -4.68 17.03 -25.39
N PRO A 4 -5.38 16.28 -24.48
CA PRO A 4 -4.90 14.99 -23.95
C PRO A 4 -4.56 13.95 -25.04
N ALA A 5 -5.23 13.99 -26.18
CA ALA A 5 -4.96 13.11 -27.32
C ALA A 5 -3.61 13.34 -28.01
N SER A 6 -2.98 14.52 -27.87
CA SER A 6 -1.67 14.82 -28.44
C SER A 6 -0.52 14.34 -27.56
N ALA A 7 -0.70 14.29 -26.24
CA ALA A 7 0.27 13.76 -25.29
C ALA A 7 0.38 12.22 -25.43
N ASP A 8 -0.74 11.51 -25.49
CA ASP A 8 -0.81 10.05 -25.69
C ASP A 8 -0.15 9.61 -27.01
N ARG A 9 -0.28 10.42 -28.07
CA ARG A 9 0.34 10.15 -29.37
C ARG A 9 1.85 10.42 -29.40
N ALA A 10 2.34 11.35 -28.58
CA ALA A 10 3.76 11.65 -28.43
C ALA A 10 4.46 10.56 -27.59
N GLU A 11 3.83 10.07 -26.53
CA GLU A 11 4.34 8.97 -25.69
C GLU A 11 4.45 7.66 -26.50
N ARG A 12 3.49 7.36 -27.37
CA ARG A 12 3.54 6.19 -28.27
C ARG A 12 4.68 6.24 -29.28
N ARG A 13 5.23 7.42 -29.57
CA ARG A 13 6.35 7.61 -30.52
C ARG A 13 7.72 7.69 -29.82
N ALA A 14 7.77 7.77 -28.51
CA ALA A 14 9.03 7.76 -27.77
C ALA A 14 9.78 6.43 -28.00
N PRO A 15 11.14 6.45 -28.09
CA PRO A 15 11.91 5.22 -28.27
C PRO A 15 11.64 4.25 -27.11
N LEU A 16 11.58 2.96 -27.45
CA LEU A 16 11.40 1.89 -26.46
C LEU A 16 12.63 1.86 -25.55
N ASN A 17 12.40 1.96 -24.24
CA ASN A 17 13.43 1.82 -23.21
C ASN A 17 12.84 1.06 -22.01
N ARG A 18 13.68 0.68 -21.04
CA ARG A 18 13.28 -0.09 -19.87
C ARG A 18 12.18 0.62 -19.08
N ASP A 19 12.35 1.89 -18.77
CA ASP A 19 11.40 2.67 -17.99
C ASP A 19 10.00 2.69 -18.62
N ARG A 20 9.92 2.92 -19.93
CA ARG A 20 8.66 2.88 -20.66
C ARG A 20 8.01 1.49 -20.64
N VAL A 21 8.80 0.42 -20.76
CA VAL A 21 8.29 -0.96 -20.67
C VAL A 21 7.68 -1.20 -19.29
N LEU A 22 8.36 -0.76 -18.23
CA LEU A 22 7.90 -0.93 -16.85
C LEU A 22 6.64 -0.11 -16.56
N ARG A 23 6.58 1.16 -16.97
CA ARG A 23 5.39 2.01 -16.80
C ARG A 23 4.16 1.45 -17.50
N VAL A 24 4.29 1.03 -18.74
CA VAL A 24 3.17 0.42 -19.48
C VAL A 24 2.76 -0.92 -18.86
N ALA A 25 3.69 -1.66 -18.25
CA ALA A 25 3.36 -2.86 -17.52
C ALA A 25 2.56 -2.57 -16.22
N ILE A 26 2.91 -1.49 -15.49
CA ILE A 26 2.16 -1.00 -14.33
C ILE A 26 0.75 -0.59 -14.78
N ASP A 27 0.63 0.29 -15.79
CA ASP A 27 -0.66 0.74 -16.31
C ASP A 27 -1.56 -0.42 -16.76
N LEU A 28 -0.96 -1.46 -17.37
CA LEU A 28 -1.68 -2.67 -17.77
C LEU A 28 -2.19 -3.45 -16.57
N ALA A 29 -1.36 -3.62 -15.54
CA ALA A 29 -1.73 -4.33 -14.33
C ALA A 29 -2.77 -3.56 -13.50
N ASP A 30 -2.70 -2.22 -13.46
CA ASP A 30 -3.69 -1.37 -12.80
C ASP A 30 -5.07 -1.46 -13.47
N ARG A 31 -5.08 -1.51 -14.79
CA ARG A 31 -6.31 -1.54 -15.58
C ARG A 31 -6.94 -2.93 -15.64
N ASP A 32 -6.14 -3.95 -15.93
CA ASP A 32 -6.62 -5.28 -16.33
C ASP A 32 -6.26 -6.36 -15.27
N GLY A 33 -5.54 -5.99 -14.20
CA GLY A 33 -5.06 -6.91 -13.17
C GLY A 33 -3.75 -7.60 -13.53
N LEU A 34 -3.05 -8.10 -12.50
CA LEU A 34 -1.75 -8.77 -12.64
C LEU A 34 -1.80 -10.00 -13.56
N GLU A 35 -2.91 -10.72 -13.57
CA GLU A 35 -3.11 -11.92 -14.38
C GLU A 35 -3.11 -11.63 -15.90
N ALA A 36 -3.49 -10.41 -16.28
CA ALA A 36 -3.45 -9.97 -17.66
C ALA A 36 -2.02 -9.65 -18.15
N LEU A 37 -1.08 -9.43 -17.21
CA LEU A 37 0.29 -9.04 -17.54
C LEU A 37 1.08 -10.21 -18.14
N SER A 38 1.32 -10.14 -19.43
CA SER A 38 2.19 -11.07 -20.18
C SER A 38 3.06 -10.32 -21.17
N MET A 39 4.22 -10.88 -21.53
CA MET A 39 5.13 -10.27 -22.51
C MET A 39 4.43 -10.03 -23.86
N ARG A 40 3.51 -10.92 -24.26
CA ARG A 40 2.73 -10.77 -25.49
C ARG A 40 1.76 -9.58 -25.39
N LYS A 41 1.00 -9.46 -24.29
CA LYS A 41 0.05 -8.37 -24.10
C LYS A 41 0.78 -7.03 -23.99
N LEU A 42 1.89 -7.01 -23.25
CA LEU A 42 2.75 -5.83 -23.12
C LEU A 42 3.34 -5.37 -24.48
N GLY A 43 3.76 -6.33 -25.33
CA GLY A 43 4.20 -6.03 -26.69
C GLY A 43 3.07 -5.40 -27.53
N GLN A 44 1.84 -5.92 -27.42
CA GLN A 44 0.67 -5.36 -28.10
C GLN A 44 0.39 -3.92 -27.66
N GLU A 45 0.43 -3.61 -26.34
CA GLU A 45 0.22 -2.26 -25.80
C GLU A 45 1.30 -1.28 -26.29
N LEU A 46 2.54 -1.74 -26.37
CA LEU A 46 3.68 -0.94 -26.83
C LEU A 46 3.80 -0.86 -28.37
N GLY A 47 3.00 -1.65 -29.10
CA GLY A 47 3.06 -1.71 -30.57
C GLY A 47 4.34 -2.35 -31.11
N VAL A 48 4.94 -3.30 -30.38
CA VAL A 48 6.17 -4.00 -30.74
C VAL A 48 6.01 -5.52 -30.60
N ASP A 49 6.91 -6.26 -31.24
CA ASP A 49 6.99 -7.70 -31.01
C ASP A 49 7.45 -8.00 -29.58
N ALA A 50 6.88 -9.04 -28.96
CA ALA A 50 7.26 -9.45 -27.62
C ALA A 50 8.77 -9.73 -27.47
N MET A 51 9.42 -10.21 -28.54
CA MET A 51 10.87 -10.43 -28.55
C MET A 51 11.68 -9.14 -28.45
N ALA A 52 11.13 -8.01 -28.90
CA ALA A 52 11.80 -6.72 -28.75
C ALA A 52 11.89 -6.27 -27.29
N LEU A 53 10.94 -6.69 -26.44
CA LEU A 53 10.93 -6.36 -25.02
C LEU A 53 12.10 -7.00 -24.24
N TYR A 54 12.53 -8.19 -24.68
CA TYR A 54 13.64 -8.90 -24.02
C TYR A 54 15.00 -8.20 -24.15
N ARG A 55 15.09 -7.16 -24.99
CA ARG A 55 16.25 -6.25 -25.02
C ARG A 55 16.27 -5.28 -23.84
N HIS A 56 15.11 -5.05 -23.19
CA HIS A 56 14.94 -4.10 -22.11
C HIS A 56 14.65 -4.76 -20.78
N VAL A 57 14.00 -5.93 -20.78
CA VAL A 57 13.74 -6.75 -19.60
C VAL A 57 14.09 -8.20 -19.93
N ARG A 58 15.03 -8.78 -19.17
CA ARG A 58 15.62 -10.09 -19.47
C ARG A 58 14.68 -11.27 -19.26
N SER A 59 13.71 -11.09 -18.38
CA SER A 59 12.74 -12.11 -18.01
C SER A 59 11.48 -11.45 -17.40
N LYS A 60 10.44 -12.24 -17.12
CA LYS A 60 9.27 -11.80 -16.38
C LYS A 60 9.66 -11.40 -14.95
N ASP A 61 10.63 -12.08 -14.37
CA ASP A 61 11.15 -11.75 -13.04
C ASP A 61 11.86 -10.40 -13.03
N ASP A 62 12.72 -10.13 -14.01
CA ASP A 62 13.38 -8.82 -14.18
C ASP A 62 12.37 -7.69 -14.45
N LEU A 63 11.24 -7.99 -15.11
CA LEU A 63 10.11 -7.07 -15.26
C LEU A 63 9.49 -6.75 -13.90
N PHE A 64 9.19 -7.77 -13.09
CA PHE A 64 8.59 -7.59 -11.78
C PHE A 64 9.51 -6.87 -10.80
N ASP A 65 10.81 -7.20 -10.78
CA ASP A 65 11.80 -6.49 -9.98
C ASP A 65 11.83 -4.99 -10.35
N GLY A 66 11.82 -4.68 -11.65
CA GLY A 66 11.75 -3.29 -12.11
C GLY A 66 10.45 -2.57 -11.75
N ILE A 67 9.33 -3.25 -11.79
CA ILE A 67 8.03 -2.71 -11.37
C ILE A 67 8.05 -2.37 -9.88
N ILE A 68 8.55 -3.26 -9.02
CA ILE A 68 8.69 -3.01 -7.57
C ILE A 68 9.54 -1.75 -7.33
N GLU A 69 10.68 -1.62 -8.03
CA GLU A 69 11.55 -0.44 -7.93
C GLU A 69 10.81 0.86 -8.25
N LEU A 70 9.98 0.87 -9.31
CA LEU A 70 9.22 2.05 -9.68
C LEU A 70 8.12 2.36 -8.66
N ILE A 71 7.35 1.36 -8.24
CA ILE A 71 6.25 1.53 -7.28
C ILE A 71 6.78 2.02 -5.92
N VAL A 72 7.87 1.44 -5.41
CA VAL A 72 8.50 1.93 -4.17
C VAL A 72 9.09 3.32 -4.35
N GLY A 73 9.59 3.62 -5.55
CA GLY A 73 10.07 4.95 -5.90
C GLY A 73 8.98 6.04 -5.89
N GLU A 74 7.70 5.67 -5.97
CA GLU A 74 6.58 6.61 -5.85
C GLU A 74 6.25 7.00 -4.41
N ILE A 75 6.78 6.27 -3.42
CA ILE A 75 6.54 6.56 -2.01
C ILE A 75 7.30 7.83 -1.65
N GLU A 76 6.56 8.90 -1.41
CA GLU A 76 7.12 10.15 -0.92
C GLU A 76 7.81 9.93 0.43
N ARG A 77 8.98 10.51 0.60
CA ARG A 77 9.76 10.43 1.83
C ARG A 77 9.65 11.74 2.57
N PRO A 78 9.05 11.78 3.77
CA PRO A 78 8.98 12.99 4.56
C PRO A 78 10.39 13.46 4.97
N ALA A 79 10.53 14.76 5.18
CA ALA A 79 11.73 15.29 5.80
C ALA A 79 11.81 14.80 7.26
N VAL A 80 12.97 14.38 7.70
CA VAL A 80 13.21 14.05 9.10
C VAL A 80 13.22 15.34 9.91
N THR A 81 12.21 15.54 10.76
CA THR A 81 11.94 16.83 11.45
C THR A 81 12.15 16.75 12.96
N GLY A 82 12.71 15.65 13.48
CA GLY A 82 12.87 15.43 14.93
C GLY A 82 11.63 14.84 15.62
N ASP A 83 10.44 14.96 15.03
CA ASP A 83 9.24 14.22 15.45
C ASP A 83 9.17 12.91 14.67
N TRP A 84 9.77 11.87 15.24
CA TRP A 84 9.81 10.54 14.63
C TRP A 84 8.41 9.97 14.40
N LYS A 85 7.46 10.25 15.30
CA LYS A 85 6.11 9.70 15.24
C LYS A 85 5.33 10.30 14.07
N ALA A 86 5.39 11.62 13.91
CA ALA A 86 4.81 12.29 12.76
C ALA A 86 5.47 11.86 11.44
N ALA A 87 6.80 11.74 11.41
CA ALA A 87 7.54 11.31 10.24
C ALA A 87 7.21 9.86 9.82
N ILE A 88 7.18 8.91 10.76
CA ILE A 88 6.79 7.52 10.48
C ILE A 88 5.33 7.44 10.04
N ARG A 89 4.43 8.19 10.69
CA ARG A 89 3.02 8.24 10.31
C ARG A 89 2.87 8.70 8.86
N GLU A 90 3.52 9.78 8.47
CA GLU A 90 3.50 10.31 7.11
C GLU A 90 4.06 9.31 6.10
N GLN A 91 5.20 8.68 6.41
CA GLN A 91 5.85 7.65 5.59
C GLN A 91 4.94 6.45 5.34
N VAL A 92 4.30 5.92 6.39
CA VAL A 92 3.38 4.78 6.31
C VAL A 92 2.13 5.14 5.51
N MET A 93 1.57 6.34 5.73
CA MET A 93 0.42 6.81 4.95
C MET A 93 0.77 7.04 3.48
N ALA A 94 1.99 7.49 3.17
CA ALA A 94 2.47 7.59 1.79
C ALA A 94 2.58 6.21 1.13
N ALA A 95 3.16 5.23 1.83
CA ALA A 95 3.24 3.86 1.36
C ALA A 95 1.84 3.25 1.12
N ARG A 96 0.90 3.45 2.05
CA ARG A 96 -0.49 3.02 1.89
C ARG A 96 -1.12 3.60 0.62
N ARG A 97 -0.98 4.92 0.38
CA ARG A 97 -1.53 5.56 -0.83
C ARG A 97 -1.00 4.91 -2.11
N VAL A 98 0.27 4.56 -2.14
CA VAL A 98 0.88 3.85 -3.28
C VAL A 98 0.29 2.45 -3.43
N MET A 99 0.18 1.69 -2.34
CA MET A 99 -0.39 0.33 -2.37
C MET A 99 -1.87 0.31 -2.78
N LEU A 100 -2.64 1.33 -2.42
CA LEU A 100 -4.04 1.47 -2.84
C LEU A 100 -4.18 1.81 -4.33
N ARG A 101 -3.21 2.55 -4.92
CA ARG A 101 -3.17 2.77 -6.37
C ARG A 101 -2.82 1.49 -7.15
N HIS A 102 -2.01 0.62 -6.56
CA HIS A 102 -1.50 -0.60 -7.18
C HIS A 102 -1.83 -1.84 -6.33
N PRO A 103 -3.13 -2.20 -6.14
CA PRO A 103 -3.52 -3.24 -5.19
C PRO A 103 -2.95 -4.63 -5.51
N TRP A 104 -2.62 -4.88 -6.76
CA TRP A 104 -1.96 -6.11 -7.22
C TRP A 104 -0.47 -6.18 -6.83
N ALA A 105 0.17 -5.04 -6.53
CA ALA A 105 1.61 -4.98 -6.24
C ALA A 105 1.98 -5.79 -4.99
N ARG A 106 1.09 -5.85 -3.99
CA ARG A 106 1.28 -6.69 -2.80
C ARG A 106 1.68 -8.12 -3.17
N ARG A 107 0.97 -8.75 -4.12
CA ARG A 107 1.28 -10.11 -4.55
C ARG A 107 2.67 -10.22 -5.16
N VAL A 108 3.09 -9.24 -5.93
CA VAL A 108 4.44 -9.21 -6.51
C VAL A 108 5.51 -9.09 -5.42
N PHE A 109 5.27 -8.26 -4.40
CA PHE A 109 6.15 -8.17 -3.23
C PHE A 109 6.28 -9.50 -2.48
N GLU A 110 5.16 -10.20 -2.24
CA GLU A 110 5.13 -11.50 -1.58
C GLU A 110 5.92 -12.56 -2.37
N GLU A 111 5.81 -12.57 -3.69
CA GLU A 111 6.47 -13.54 -4.57
C GLU A 111 7.97 -13.24 -4.78
N ARG A 112 8.39 -11.96 -4.78
CA ARG A 112 9.74 -11.53 -5.15
C ARG A 112 10.64 -11.15 -3.97
N GLY A 113 10.05 -10.81 -2.83
CA GLY A 113 10.79 -10.33 -1.66
C GLY A 113 11.30 -8.89 -1.80
N THR A 114 12.27 -8.51 -0.97
CA THR A 114 12.68 -7.12 -0.73
C THR A 114 14.06 -6.76 -1.31
N GLY A 115 14.46 -7.33 -2.45
CA GLY A 115 15.85 -7.27 -2.95
C GLY A 115 16.25 -6.01 -3.75
N GLY A 116 15.36 -5.04 -3.97
CA GLY A 116 15.64 -3.90 -4.83
C GLY A 116 16.26 -2.68 -4.12
N ILE A 117 16.97 -1.82 -4.87
CA ILE A 117 17.63 -0.62 -4.33
C ILE A 117 16.61 0.37 -3.75
N ALA A 118 15.45 0.54 -4.42
CA ALA A 118 14.38 1.42 -3.93
C ALA A 118 13.81 0.90 -2.60
N VAL A 119 13.64 -0.42 -2.48
CA VAL A 119 13.17 -1.09 -1.25
C VAL A 119 14.18 -0.89 -0.11
N ILE A 120 15.47 -1.12 -0.39
CA ILE A 120 16.55 -0.87 0.59
C ILE A 120 16.54 0.60 1.01
N GLY A 121 16.41 1.53 0.06
CA GLY A 121 16.33 2.96 0.35
C GLY A 121 15.09 3.36 1.16
N TYR A 122 13.96 2.68 0.96
CA TYR A 122 12.76 2.86 1.79
C TYR A 122 13.01 2.38 3.22
N ILE A 123 13.55 1.17 3.40
CA ILE A 123 13.89 0.61 4.71
C ILE A 123 14.89 1.52 5.44
N GLU A 124 15.93 2.00 4.76
CA GLU A 124 16.92 2.92 5.32
C GLU A 124 16.27 4.21 5.82
N SER A 125 15.32 4.79 5.05
CA SER A 125 14.63 6.01 5.48
C SER A 125 13.80 5.79 6.74
N VAL A 126 13.11 4.66 6.87
CA VAL A 126 12.34 4.29 8.07
C VAL A 126 13.28 4.07 9.26
N LEU A 127 14.38 3.35 9.05
CA LEU A 127 15.39 3.12 10.10
C LEU A 127 16.01 4.43 10.59
N ALA A 128 16.33 5.36 9.68
CA ALA A 128 16.86 6.67 10.05
C ALA A 128 15.90 7.44 10.97
N MET A 129 14.62 7.53 10.61
CA MET A 129 13.60 8.18 11.44
C MET A 129 13.47 7.53 12.83
N LEU A 130 13.44 6.19 12.89
CA LEU A 130 13.37 5.47 14.17
C LEU A 130 14.62 5.69 15.02
N ARG A 131 15.81 5.63 14.42
CA ARG A 131 17.08 5.86 15.11
C ARG A 131 17.20 7.27 15.66
N GLU A 132 16.80 8.28 14.89
CA GLU A 132 16.71 9.66 15.36
C GLU A 132 15.69 9.84 16.48
N GLY A 133 14.59 9.06 16.44
CA GLY A 133 13.60 8.97 17.51
C GLY A 133 14.09 8.26 18.77
N GLY A 134 15.35 7.76 18.82
CA GLY A 134 15.93 7.10 19.99
C GLY A 134 15.66 5.61 20.09
N PHE A 135 15.14 4.96 19.05
CA PHE A 135 14.92 3.52 19.03
C PHE A 135 16.25 2.74 19.02
N SER A 136 16.34 1.66 19.80
CA SER A 136 17.40 0.67 19.62
C SER A 136 17.27 -0.02 18.26
N ILE A 137 18.34 -0.63 17.77
CA ILE A 137 18.26 -1.36 16.49
C ILE A 137 17.30 -2.55 16.57
N ASP A 138 17.24 -3.22 17.72
CA ASP A 138 16.33 -4.35 17.94
C ASP A 138 14.87 -3.88 17.91
N LEU A 139 14.55 -2.78 18.59
CA LEU A 139 13.19 -2.22 18.56
C LEU A 139 12.84 -1.70 17.16
N ALA A 140 13.78 -1.08 16.44
CA ALA A 140 13.57 -0.64 15.08
C ALA A 140 13.31 -1.82 14.12
N HIS A 141 14.01 -2.94 14.31
CA HIS A 141 13.74 -4.17 13.57
C HIS A 141 12.30 -4.69 13.79
N HIS A 142 11.86 -4.79 15.05
CA HIS A 142 10.49 -5.19 15.37
C HIS A 142 9.46 -4.20 14.81
N THR A 143 9.78 -2.92 14.85
CA THR A 143 8.93 -1.84 14.32
C THR A 143 8.73 -2.00 12.81
N LEU A 144 9.79 -2.28 12.04
CA LEU A 144 9.68 -2.54 10.60
C LEU A 144 8.67 -3.65 10.32
N HIS A 145 8.76 -4.80 11.01
CA HIS A 145 7.81 -5.91 10.81
C HIS A 145 6.36 -5.55 11.15
N VAL A 146 6.14 -4.77 12.20
CA VAL A 146 4.80 -4.32 12.59
C VAL A 146 4.23 -3.37 11.55
N LEU A 147 5.03 -2.40 11.08
CA LEU A 147 4.61 -1.44 10.05
C LEU A 147 4.35 -2.13 8.70
N ASP A 148 5.24 -3.04 8.28
CA ASP A 148 5.05 -3.84 7.07
C ASP A 148 3.76 -4.66 7.15
N SER A 149 3.51 -5.32 8.27
CA SER A 149 2.26 -6.06 8.50
C SER A 149 1.03 -5.15 8.42
N ARG A 150 1.15 -3.88 8.83
CA ARG A 150 0.05 -2.91 8.72
C ARG A 150 -0.16 -2.44 7.28
N ILE A 151 0.91 -2.17 6.54
CA ILE A 151 0.86 -1.70 5.14
C ILE A 151 0.37 -2.81 4.20
N PHE A 152 0.95 -4.02 4.34
CA PHE A 152 0.67 -5.17 3.48
C PHE A 152 -0.36 -6.13 4.08
N GLY A 153 -0.77 -5.92 5.35
CA GLY A 153 -1.72 -6.75 6.06
C GLY A 153 -3.08 -6.77 5.37
N PHE A 154 -3.80 -7.84 5.66
CA PHE A 154 -5.13 -8.06 5.15
C PHE A 154 -6.09 -7.01 5.74
N ASN A 155 -6.61 -6.16 4.88
CA ASN A 155 -7.60 -5.15 5.22
C ASN A 155 -8.95 -5.66 4.73
N GLN A 156 -9.48 -6.69 5.39
CA GLN A 156 -10.84 -7.14 5.13
C GLN A 156 -11.72 -6.57 6.23
N ASP A 157 -12.58 -5.66 5.87
CA ASP A 157 -13.70 -5.28 6.71
C ASP A 157 -14.56 -6.54 6.96
N LEU A 158 -14.94 -6.80 8.20
CA LEU A 158 -15.79 -7.95 8.55
C LEU A 158 -17.12 -7.95 7.79
N PHE A 159 -17.51 -6.78 7.26
CA PHE A 159 -18.77 -6.54 6.58
C PHE A 159 -18.57 -5.89 5.20
N ASP A 160 -17.35 -5.91 4.63
CA ASP A 160 -17.07 -5.34 3.31
C ASP A 160 -17.69 -6.18 2.20
N ASP A 161 -18.65 -5.59 1.52
CA ASP A 161 -19.33 -6.13 0.34
C ASP A 161 -18.80 -5.53 -0.99
N SER A 162 -17.80 -4.66 -0.94
CA SER A 162 -17.37 -3.86 -2.11
C SER A 162 -16.83 -4.68 -3.29
N GLY A 163 -16.58 -6.00 -3.10
CA GLY A 163 -16.12 -6.91 -4.14
C GLY A 163 -17.09 -8.06 -4.49
N ARG A 164 -18.27 -8.12 -3.87
CA ARG A 164 -19.25 -9.18 -4.13
C ARG A 164 -20.39 -8.66 -4.99
N ALA A 165 -20.67 -9.37 -6.08
CA ALA A 165 -21.85 -9.16 -6.93
C ALA A 165 -23.17 -9.60 -6.27
N VAL A 166 -23.17 -9.88 -4.97
CA VAL A 166 -24.36 -10.26 -4.20
C VAL A 166 -24.78 -9.03 -3.40
N PRO A 167 -26.00 -8.51 -3.58
CA PRO A 167 -26.50 -7.43 -2.74
C PRO A 167 -26.38 -7.81 -1.27
N SER A 168 -25.86 -6.93 -0.44
CA SER A 168 -25.95 -7.07 1.01
C SER A 168 -27.39 -7.35 1.39
N PRO A 169 -27.67 -8.36 2.23
CA PRO A 169 -28.99 -8.52 2.79
C PRO A 169 -29.41 -7.19 3.43
N ASP A 170 -30.67 -6.84 3.26
CA ASP A 170 -31.19 -5.61 3.87
C ASP A 170 -30.80 -5.60 5.36
N VAL A 171 -30.17 -4.50 5.82
CA VAL A 171 -29.78 -4.31 7.21
C VAL A 171 -30.93 -4.65 8.17
N ALA A 172 -32.17 -4.30 7.79
CA ALA A 172 -33.37 -4.64 8.54
C ALA A 172 -33.60 -6.15 8.69
N GLU A 173 -33.19 -6.97 7.68
CA GLU A 173 -33.32 -8.42 7.72
C GLU A 173 -32.26 -9.05 8.64
N ILE A 174 -31.03 -8.56 8.62
CA ILE A 174 -29.95 -9.00 9.52
C ILE A 174 -30.21 -8.53 10.97
N LEU A 175 -30.72 -7.30 11.13
CA LEU A 175 -31.04 -6.72 12.45
C LEU A 175 -32.44 -7.09 12.95
N GLY A 176 -33.11 -8.07 12.32
CA GLY A 176 -34.41 -8.56 12.77
C GLY A 176 -34.40 -8.95 14.26
N PRO A 177 -35.57 -8.89 14.94
CA PRO A 177 -35.64 -9.09 16.39
C PRO A 177 -35.00 -10.38 16.89
N ALA A 178 -35.06 -11.47 16.11
CA ALA A 178 -34.47 -12.75 16.44
C ALA A 178 -32.92 -12.70 16.44
N MET A 179 -32.33 -11.98 15.48
CA MET A 179 -30.88 -11.79 15.40
C MET A 179 -30.40 -10.83 16.48
N ALA A 180 -31.12 -9.74 16.72
CA ALA A 180 -30.81 -8.80 17.79
C ALA A 180 -30.83 -9.47 19.18
N ALA A 181 -31.79 -10.34 19.45
CA ALA A 181 -31.84 -11.11 20.69
C ALA A 181 -30.69 -12.12 20.82
N ARG A 182 -30.27 -12.74 19.72
CA ARG A 182 -29.21 -13.75 19.72
C ARG A 182 -27.82 -13.15 19.72
N TYR A 183 -27.61 -12.01 19.05
CA TYR A 183 -26.33 -11.36 18.86
C TYR A 183 -26.38 -9.85 19.19
N PRO A 184 -26.67 -9.48 20.44
CA PRO A 184 -26.94 -8.10 20.83
C PRO A 184 -25.76 -7.17 20.56
N ARG A 185 -24.51 -7.65 20.73
CA ARG A 185 -23.30 -6.84 20.50
C ARG A 185 -23.02 -6.58 19.01
N VAL A 186 -23.27 -7.57 18.17
CA VAL A 186 -23.17 -7.39 16.70
C VAL A 186 -24.23 -6.40 16.21
N THR A 187 -25.44 -6.50 16.76
CA THR A 187 -26.53 -5.58 16.44
C THR A 187 -26.19 -4.14 16.88
N GLU A 188 -25.68 -3.96 18.09
CA GLU A 188 -25.23 -2.67 18.62
C GLU A 188 -24.13 -2.06 17.71
N LEU A 189 -23.13 -2.86 17.33
CA LEU A 189 -22.06 -2.44 16.44
C LEU A 189 -22.62 -2.03 15.06
N ALA A 190 -23.43 -2.89 14.46
CA ALA A 190 -24.04 -2.62 13.16
C ALA A 190 -24.86 -1.34 13.15
N MET A 191 -25.62 -1.06 14.21
CA MET A 191 -26.39 0.18 14.35
C MET A 191 -25.51 1.42 14.55
N SER A 192 -24.35 1.27 15.22
CA SER A 192 -23.42 2.39 15.50
C SER A 192 -22.59 2.79 14.30
N VAL A 193 -22.25 1.84 13.40
CA VAL A 193 -21.40 2.08 12.21
C VAL A 193 -22.20 2.13 10.91
N SER A 194 -23.53 1.98 10.97
CA SER A 194 -24.40 2.06 9.79
C SER A 194 -24.50 3.52 9.32
N HIS A 195 -23.90 3.83 8.18
CA HIS A 195 -24.15 5.05 7.45
C HIS A 195 -25.07 4.75 6.25
N GLU A 196 -26.18 5.48 6.14
CA GLU A 196 -27.14 5.36 5.02
C GLU A 196 -27.78 3.97 4.81
N GLY A 197 -27.97 3.17 5.88
CA GLY A 197 -28.66 1.88 5.80
C GLY A 197 -27.82 0.72 5.24
N VAL A 198 -26.52 0.91 5.06
CA VAL A 198 -25.57 -0.12 4.67
C VAL A 198 -24.78 -0.56 5.89
N LEU A 199 -24.83 -1.87 6.21
CA LEU A 199 -24.00 -2.47 7.26
C LEU A 199 -22.52 -2.39 6.90
N GLY A 200 -21.70 -1.84 7.82
CA GLY A 200 -20.29 -2.07 7.83
C GLY A 200 -19.46 -1.32 6.80
N ARG A 201 -19.92 -0.17 6.31
CA ARG A 201 -19.02 0.67 5.54
C ARG A 201 -18.20 1.56 6.49
N CYS A 202 -17.13 0.98 7.04
CA CYS A 202 -16.12 1.73 7.73
C CYS A 202 -15.33 2.58 6.72
N ASP A 203 -14.86 3.75 7.15
CA ASP A 203 -13.89 4.51 6.39
C ASP A 203 -12.51 3.85 6.58
N ASP A 204 -12.06 3.12 5.55
CA ASP A 204 -10.80 2.38 5.57
C ASP A 204 -9.60 3.26 5.92
N ASP A 205 -9.63 4.55 5.58
CA ASP A 205 -8.55 5.47 5.89
C ASP A 205 -8.57 5.87 7.37
N VAL A 206 -9.75 6.04 7.95
CA VAL A 206 -9.92 6.30 9.40
C VAL A 206 -9.49 5.08 10.21
N GLU A 207 -9.94 3.88 9.83
CA GLU A 207 -9.58 2.64 10.53
C GLU A 207 -8.08 2.32 10.41
N PHE A 208 -7.51 2.57 9.24
CA PHE A 208 -6.07 2.42 9.06
C PHE A 208 -5.29 3.40 9.94
N ALA A 209 -5.67 4.68 9.92
CA ALA A 209 -5.01 5.70 10.72
C ALA A 209 -5.12 5.40 12.21
N PHE A 210 -6.32 5.02 12.71
CA PHE A 210 -6.54 4.64 14.09
C PHE A 210 -5.61 3.49 14.52
N GLY A 211 -5.56 2.40 13.74
CA GLY A 211 -4.68 1.27 14.06
C GLY A 211 -3.19 1.64 14.00
N LEU A 212 -2.79 2.52 13.07
CA LEU A 212 -1.43 3.03 13.00
C LEU A 212 -1.08 3.87 14.23
N ASP A 213 -1.96 4.77 14.64
CA ASP A 213 -1.75 5.63 15.80
C ASP A 213 -1.60 4.79 17.09
N LEU A 214 -2.40 3.73 17.27
CA LEU A 214 -2.23 2.77 18.38
C LEU A 214 -0.85 2.09 18.37
N ILE A 215 -0.37 1.70 17.19
CA ILE A 215 0.97 1.11 17.04
C ILE A 215 2.04 2.12 17.45
N LEU A 216 1.95 3.35 16.95
CA LEU A 216 2.93 4.41 17.23
C LEU A 216 2.94 4.80 18.70
N ASP A 217 1.79 4.87 19.36
CA ASP A 217 1.67 5.11 20.81
C ASP A 217 2.33 3.98 21.62
N GLY A 218 2.04 2.72 21.28
CA GLY A 218 2.65 1.57 21.93
C GLY A 218 4.16 1.44 21.68
N LEU A 219 4.68 1.97 20.59
CA LEU A 219 6.11 2.03 20.31
C LEU A 219 6.80 3.15 21.11
N ASP A 220 6.13 4.29 21.28
CA ASP A 220 6.63 5.41 22.09
C ASP A 220 6.88 4.97 23.55
N ASP A 221 5.95 4.23 24.13
CA ASP A 221 6.09 3.66 25.48
C ASP A 221 7.29 2.68 25.62
N ARG A 222 7.74 2.07 24.51
CA ARG A 222 8.81 1.05 24.49
C ARG A 222 10.17 1.58 24.14
N ARG A 223 10.28 2.75 23.52
CA ARG A 223 11.58 3.29 23.06
C ARG A 223 12.52 3.73 24.19
N GLY A 224 11.99 3.91 25.39
CA GLY A 224 12.73 4.45 26.52
C GLY A 224 12.89 5.98 26.45
N PRO A 225 13.52 6.61 27.45
CA PRO A 225 13.71 8.05 27.47
C PRO A 225 14.57 8.50 26.30
N SER A 226 14.15 9.59 25.64
CA SER A 226 14.89 10.20 24.54
C SER A 226 16.29 10.63 24.99
N PRO A 227 17.31 10.59 24.11
CA PRO A 227 18.66 11.07 24.46
C PRO A 227 18.69 12.52 24.99
N SER A 228 17.67 13.34 24.63
CA SER A 228 17.50 14.70 25.14
C SER A 228 16.84 14.78 26.53
N GLU A 229 16.23 13.68 27.01
CA GLU A 229 15.56 13.58 28.30
C GLU A 229 16.42 12.86 29.34
N ALA A 230 17.61 12.38 28.95
CA ALA A 230 18.54 11.78 29.89
C ALA A 230 19.04 12.87 30.87
N PRO A 231 18.95 12.63 32.22
CA PRO A 231 19.44 13.57 33.18
C PRO A 231 20.94 13.83 32.93
N GLN A 232 21.31 15.09 32.72
CA GLN A 232 22.70 15.50 32.64
C GLN A 232 23.36 15.13 33.99
N ALA A 233 24.28 14.16 33.97
CA ALA A 233 25.04 13.72 35.14
C ALA A 233 26.17 14.70 35.46
#